data_5e71042de72ab274af44389020448896
#
_entry.id   5e71042de72ab274af44389020448896
#
_cell.length_a   1.000
_cell.length_b   1.000
_cell.length_c   1.000
_cell.angle_alpha   90.00
_cell.angle_beta   90.00
_cell.angle_gamma   90.00
#
_symmetry.space_group_name_H-M   'P 1'
#
loop_
_entity.id
_entity.type
_entity.pdbx_description
1 polymer ?
#
loop_
_entity_poly.entity_id
_entity_poly.type
_entity_poly.pdbx_seq_one_letter_code
_entity_poly.pdbx_strand_id
1 'polypeptide(L)'
;MSFSLALKNGDLGLSGTSLGTVVDAAKLQQDLVCAILTPLGFEELHPEFGSILEEDLINPEVQIIGSKDFQHAAALIRSELTRLCQNYQAQQIARNESDAVRFGKPTLTPGEILLQVLSIKFVQAEDHLLCTLQLEIGNDSIELNIPMST
;
A
#
# COMPACT_ATOMS: atom_id res chain seq x y z
N MET A 1 17.74 -9.75 1.97
CA MET A 1 16.32 -10.14 1.97
C MET A 1 15.67 -9.58 3.22
N SER A 2 14.62 -8.82 3.07
CA SER A 2 13.80 -8.38 4.19
C SER A 2 12.54 -9.25 4.29
N PHE A 3 11.91 -9.29 5.45
CA PHE A 3 10.65 -10.02 5.64
C PHE A 3 9.74 -9.24 6.58
N SER A 4 8.44 -9.48 6.45
CA SER A 4 7.43 -9.05 7.41
C SER A 4 6.69 -10.26 7.96
N LEU A 5 6.10 -10.13 9.13
CA LEU A 5 5.18 -11.15 9.65
C LEU A 5 3.94 -11.20 8.75
N ALA A 6 3.52 -12.40 8.37
CA ALA A 6 2.33 -12.57 7.52
C ALA A 6 1.06 -12.16 8.29
N LEU A 7 0.25 -11.31 7.69
CA LEU A 7 -1.07 -10.96 8.19
C LEU A 7 -2.14 -11.75 7.43
N LYS A 8 -3.11 -12.28 8.16
CA LYS A 8 -4.26 -12.96 7.60
C LYS A 8 -5.52 -12.42 8.27
N ASN A 9 -6.39 -11.80 7.48
CA ASN A 9 -7.61 -11.16 7.98
C ASN A 9 -7.36 -10.13 9.11
N GLY A 10 -6.25 -9.38 9.01
CA GLY A 10 -5.87 -8.37 9.99
C GLY A 10 -5.18 -8.89 11.26
N ASP A 11 -4.95 -10.19 11.37
CA ASP A 11 -4.26 -10.81 12.50
C ASP A 11 -3.01 -11.57 12.03
N LEU A 12 -2.13 -11.91 12.97
CA LEU A 12 -0.90 -12.65 12.67
C LEU A 12 -1.20 -14.04 12.11
N GLY A 13 -0.64 -14.33 10.95
CA GLY A 13 -0.76 -15.63 10.30
C GLY A 13 0.19 -16.65 10.90
N LEU A 14 -0.32 -17.87 11.16
CA LEU A 14 0.49 -18.99 11.60
C LEU A 14 0.81 -19.91 10.41
N SER A 15 2.04 -20.39 10.38
CA SER A 15 2.50 -21.47 9.51
C SER A 15 2.90 -22.66 10.37
N GLY A 16 1.96 -23.59 10.57
CA GLY A 16 2.11 -24.66 11.55
C GLY A 16 2.13 -24.11 12.98
N THR A 17 3.23 -24.31 13.70
CA THR A 17 3.44 -23.85 15.08
C THR A 17 4.26 -22.56 15.16
N SER A 18 4.67 -21.98 14.05
CA SER A 18 5.45 -20.75 13.98
C SER A 18 4.69 -19.61 13.32
N LEU A 19 5.14 -18.36 13.55
CA LEU A 19 4.61 -17.20 12.84
C LEU A 19 4.99 -17.29 11.35
N GLY A 20 4.00 -17.07 10.49
CA GLY A 20 4.21 -16.96 9.06
C GLY A 20 4.99 -15.69 8.71
N THR A 21 5.76 -15.74 7.64
CA THR A 21 6.48 -14.58 7.09
C THR A 21 6.17 -14.40 5.62
N VAL A 22 6.22 -13.16 5.15
CA VAL A 22 6.13 -12.80 3.74
C VAL A 22 7.39 -12.09 3.30
N VAL A 23 7.78 -12.32 2.05
CA VAL A 23 8.99 -11.78 1.41
C VAL A 23 8.67 -11.28 0.00
N ASP A 24 9.59 -10.55 -0.60
CA ASP A 24 9.51 -10.05 -1.98
C ASP A 24 8.20 -9.30 -2.29
N ALA A 25 7.57 -9.59 -3.41
CA ALA A 25 6.35 -8.95 -3.86
C ALA A 25 5.17 -9.09 -2.88
N ALA A 26 5.05 -10.22 -2.20
CA ALA A 26 4.01 -10.43 -1.19
C ALA A 26 4.20 -9.51 0.02
N LYS A 27 5.45 -9.28 0.41
CA LYS A 27 5.78 -8.31 1.46
C LYS A 27 5.41 -6.89 1.02
N LEU A 28 5.81 -6.49 -0.19
CA LEU A 28 5.47 -5.18 -0.73
C LEU A 28 3.96 -4.94 -0.77
N GLN A 29 3.20 -5.91 -1.24
CA GLN A 29 1.74 -5.83 -1.26
C GLN A 29 1.16 -5.66 0.15
N GLN A 30 1.61 -6.46 1.11
CA GLN A 30 1.15 -6.35 2.50
C GLN A 30 1.50 -5.00 3.11
N ASP A 31 2.73 -4.52 2.94
CA ASP A 31 3.20 -3.24 3.47
C ASP A 31 2.39 -2.07 2.91
N LEU A 32 2.07 -2.09 1.61
CA LEU A 32 1.23 -1.07 0.97
C LEU A 32 -0.22 -1.11 1.47
N VAL A 33 -0.81 -2.30 1.62
CA VAL A 33 -2.16 -2.43 2.19
C VAL A 33 -2.19 -1.90 3.62
N CYS A 34 -1.21 -2.25 4.44
CA CYS A 34 -1.10 -1.73 5.81
C CYS A 34 -1.00 -0.20 5.83
N ALA A 35 -0.19 0.39 4.93
CA ALA A 35 -0.06 1.84 4.84
C ALA A 35 -1.35 2.53 4.39
N ILE A 36 -2.11 1.92 3.49
CA ILE A 36 -3.41 2.43 3.03
C ILE A 36 -4.45 2.41 4.15
N LEU A 37 -4.47 1.33 4.93
CA LEU A 37 -5.44 1.12 6.01
C LEU A 37 -5.05 1.82 7.33
N THR A 38 -3.84 2.36 7.43
CA THR A 38 -3.40 3.10 8.61
C THR A 38 -3.78 4.57 8.47
N PRO A 39 -4.48 5.18 9.44
CA PRO A 39 -4.77 6.61 9.41
C PRO A 39 -3.48 7.44 9.38
N LEU A 40 -3.46 8.50 8.57
CA LEU A 40 -2.32 9.40 8.48
C LEU A 40 -2.02 10.03 9.85
N GLY A 41 -0.75 10.00 10.26
CA GLY A 41 -0.31 10.55 11.55
C GLY A 41 -0.60 9.65 12.76
N PHE A 42 -1.08 8.43 12.56
CA PHE A 42 -1.27 7.46 13.66
C PHE A 42 0.05 7.07 14.31
N GLU A 43 1.11 6.97 13.51
CA GLU A 43 2.47 6.67 14.00
C GLU A 43 3.20 7.94 14.42
N GLU A 44 3.37 8.16 15.72
CA GLU A 44 4.02 9.36 16.26
C GLU A 44 5.46 9.57 15.74
N LEU A 45 6.19 8.47 15.50
CA LEU A 45 7.58 8.51 15.01
C LEU A 45 7.65 8.69 13.48
N HIS A 46 6.58 8.39 12.77
CA HIS A 46 6.46 8.51 11.32
C HIS A 46 5.11 9.14 10.94
N PRO A 47 4.92 10.44 11.21
CA PRO A 47 3.64 11.10 10.99
C PRO A 47 3.22 11.17 9.52
N GLU A 48 4.17 10.95 8.60
CA GLU A 48 3.93 10.85 7.16
C GLU A 48 3.42 9.46 6.73
N PHE A 49 3.49 8.47 7.62
CA PHE A 49 3.00 7.11 7.34
C PHE A 49 1.47 7.06 7.45
N GLY A 50 0.88 6.26 6.57
CA GLY A 50 -0.58 6.10 6.52
C GLY A 50 -1.24 6.92 5.42
N SER A 51 -2.55 6.89 5.38
CA SER A 51 -3.37 7.56 4.38
C SER A 51 -4.57 8.28 4.99
N ILE A 52 -5.12 9.23 4.25
CA ILE A 52 -6.39 9.90 4.59
C ILE A 52 -7.61 9.10 4.10
N LEU A 53 -7.40 8.01 3.38
CA LEU A 53 -8.48 7.27 2.71
C LEU A 53 -9.46 6.63 3.68
N GLU A 54 -9.00 6.24 4.87
CA GLU A 54 -9.89 5.67 5.87
C GLU A 54 -10.88 6.72 6.42
N GLU A 55 -10.42 7.96 6.65
CA GLU A 55 -11.28 9.03 7.11
C GLU A 55 -12.31 9.43 6.04
N ASP A 56 -11.88 9.52 4.78
CA ASP A 56 -12.75 9.89 3.66
C ASP A 56 -13.73 8.77 3.27
N LEU A 57 -13.32 7.50 3.43
CA LEU A 57 -14.18 6.34 3.16
C LEU A 57 -15.23 6.09 4.25
N ILE A 58 -14.94 6.49 5.48
CA ILE A 58 -15.87 6.37 6.63
C ILE A 58 -16.82 7.57 6.69
N ASN A 59 -16.51 8.69 6.05
CA ASN A 59 -17.36 9.86 6.07
C ASN A 59 -18.62 9.65 5.19
N PRO A 60 -19.83 9.46 5.79
CA PRO A 60 -21.05 9.19 5.04
C PRO A 60 -21.51 10.37 4.15
N GLU A 61 -20.88 11.52 4.26
CA GLU A 61 -21.16 12.67 3.39
C GLU A 61 -20.53 12.52 2.01
N VAL A 62 -19.52 11.66 1.86
CA VAL A 62 -18.92 11.31 0.57
C VAL A 62 -19.59 10.05 0.03
N GLN A 63 -20.80 10.16 -0.47
CA GLN A 63 -21.41 9.09 -1.26
C GLN A 63 -20.69 8.98 -2.61
N ILE A 64 -19.68 8.13 -2.66
CA ILE A 64 -18.83 7.93 -3.85
C ILE A 64 -19.61 7.26 -4.99
N ILE A 65 -20.68 6.50 -4.68
CA ILE A 65 -21.45 5.75 -5.67
C ILE A 65 -22.61 6.58 -6.21
N GLY A 66 -22.59 6.82 -7.52
CA GLY A 66 -23.73 7.34 -8.27
C GLY A 66 -23.90 8.86 -8.31
N SER A 67 -22.95 9.62 -7.74
CA SER A 67 -23.01 11.08 -7.75
C SER A 67 -22.06 11.71 -8.78
N LYS A 68 -22.30 13.00 -9.08
CA LYS A 68 -21.36 13.83 -9.88
C LYS A 68 -19.97 13.92 -9.25
N ASP A 69 -19.86 13.53 -7.99
CA ASP A 69 -18.64 13.59 -7.18
C ASP A 69 -17.75 12.37 -7.32
N PHE A 70 -18.18 11.31 -8.04
CA PHE A 70 -17.35 10.11 -8.27
C PHE A 70 -16.00 10.45 -8.90
N GLN A 71 -15.97 11.34 -9.90
CA GLN A 71 -14.72 11.75 -10.53
C GLN A 71 -13.81 12.52 -9.58
N HIS A 72 -14.40 13.36 -8.74
CA HIS A 72 -13.66 14.10 -7.72
C HIS A 72 -13.08 13.16 -6.66
N ALA A 73 -13.88 12.26 -6.14
CA ALA A 73 -13.43 11.21 -5.20
C ALA A 73 -12.34 10.33 -5.81
N ALA A 74 -12.51 9.88 -7.05
CA ALA A 74 -11.50 9.10 -7.77
C ALA A 74 -10.20 9.87 -7.96
N ALA A 75 -10.26 11.19 -8.21
CA ALA A 75 -9.08 12.04 -8.32
C ALA A 75 -8.35 12.17 -6.97
N LEU A 76 -9.09 12.35 -5.86
CA LEU A 76 -8.51 12.41 -4.51
C LEU A 76 -7.84 11.07 -4.14
N ILE A 77 -8.51 9.95 -4.38
CA ILE A 77 -7.96 8.62 -4.12
C ILE A 77 -6.70 8.39 -4.94
N ARG A 78 -6.69 8.74 -6.23
CA ARG A 78 -5.49 8.65 -7.07
C ARG A 78 -4.34 9.49 -6.54
N SER A 79 -4.62 10.72 -6.16
CA SER A 79 -3.61 11.63 -5.61
C SER A 79 -3.01 11.06 -4.34
N GLU A 80 -3.83 10.56 -3.44
CA GLU A 80 -3.40 9.99 -2.18
C GLU A 80 -2.60 8.69 -2.35
N LEU A 81 -3.07 7.76 -3.19
CA LEU A 81 -2.34 6.54 -3.49
C LEU A 81 -1.00 6.82 -4.16
N THR A 82 -0.93 7.81 -5.04
CA THR A 82 0.31 8.24 -5.67
C THR A 82 1.28 8.80 -4.62
N ARG A 83 0.80 9.67 -3.74
CA ARG A 83 1.59 10.21 -2.63
C ARG A 83 2.16 9.10 -1.74
N LEU A 84 1.30 8.15 -1.35
CA LEU A 84 1.67 7.03 -0.50
C LEU A 84 2.75 6.16 -1.15
N CYS A 85 2.59 5.83 -2.43
CA CYS A 85 3.58 5.05 -3.18
C CYS A 85 4.91 5.81 -3.32
N GLN A 86 4.88 7.12 -3.55
CA GLN A 86 6.09 7.95 -3.62
C GLN A 86 6.81 8.01 -2.28
N ASN A 87 6.08 8.18 -1.16
CA ASN A 87 6.68 8.15 0.17
C ASN A 87 7.29 6.79 0.50
N TYR A 88 6.58 5.70 0.17
CA TYR A 88 7.09 4.35 0.35
C TYR A 88 8.37 4.12 -0.46
N GLN A 89 8.39 4.55 -1.71
CA GLN A 89 9.57 4.47 -2.57
C GLN A 89 10.75 5.27 -2.00
N ALA A 90 10.52 6.48 -1.51
CA ALA A 90 11.56 7.30 -0.89
C ALA A 90 12.14 6.61 0.37
N GLN A 91 11.30 5.99 1.19
CA GLN A 91 11.73 5.21 2.36
C GLN A 91 12.56 3.99 1.96
N GLN A 92 12.20 3.29 0.88
CA GLN A 92 12.99 2.18 0.35
C GLN A 92 14.38 2.61 -0.11
N ILE A 93 14.48 3.74 -0.82
CA ILE A 93 15.75 4.31 -1.26
C ILE A 93 16.64 4.65 -0.05
N ALA A 94 16.09 5.39 0.91
CA ALA A 94 16.81 5.77 2.12
C ALA A 94 17.28 4.53 2.92
N ARG A 95 16.45 3.51 3.01
CA ARG A 95 16.80 2.24 3.66
C ARG A 95 17.94 1.54 2.93
N ASN A 96 17.85 1.40 1.61
CA ASN A 96 18.90 0.76 0.82
C ASN A 96 20.23 1.48 0.94
N GLU A 97 20.24 2.81 0.95
CA GLU A 97 21.46 3.62 1.17
C GLU A 97 22.04 3.38 2.57
N SER A 98 21.19 3.40 3.60
CA SER A 98 21.60 3.12 4.97
C SER A 98 22.16 1.71 5.12
N ASP A 99 21.51 0.72 4.55
CA ASP A 99 21.93 -0.68 4.61
C ASP A 99 23.23 -0.91 3.83
N ALA A 100 23.42 -0.23 2.70
CA ALA A 100 24.66 -0.29 1.93
C ALA A 100 25.86 0.24 2.75
N VAL A 101 25.65 1.31 3.52
CA VAL A 101 26.68 1.84 4.42
C VAL A 101 26.94 0.88 5.61
N ARG A 102 25.88 0.35 6.20
CA ARG A 102 25.95 -0.45 7.42
C ARG A 102 26.44 -1.89 7.17
N PHE A 103 26.02 -2.50 6.07
CA PHE A 103 26.27 -3.90 5.74
C PHE A 103 27.14 -4.10 4.48
N GLY A 104 27.55 -3.02 3.83
CA GLY A 104 28.35 -3.05 2.60
C GLY A 104 27.56 -3.44 1.34
N LYS A 105 26.22 -3.63 1.45
CA LYS A 105 25.34 -3.95 0.32
C LYS A 105 23.88 -3.60 0.64
N PRO A 106 23.06 -3.31 -0.39
CA PRO A 106 21.63 -3.18 -0.21
C PRO A 106 21.01 -4.49 0.27
N THR A 107 19.98 -4.41 1.09
CA THR A 107 19.28 -5.59 1.66
C THR A 107 17.97 -5.90 0.97
N LEU A 108 17.36 -4.93 0.26
CA LEU A 108 16.12 -5.16 -0.48
C LEU A 108 16.39 -5.97 -1.76
N THR A 109 15.53 -6.94 -2.01
CA THR A 109 15.56 -7.71 -3.27
C THR A 109 14.83 -6.94 -4.36
N PRO A 110 15.10 -7.23 -5.66
CA PRO A 110 14.38 -6.59 -6.77
C PRO A 110 12.85 -6.74 -6.68
N GLY A 111 12.34 -7.86 -6.16
CA GLY A 111 10.92 -8.09 -5.97
C GLY A 111 10.26 -7.24 -4.89
N GLU A 112 11.06 -6.66 -4.00
CA GLU A 112 10.58 -5.74 -2.94
C GLU A 112 10.59 -4.26 -3.35
N ILE A 113 11.31 -3.92 -4.42
CA ILE A 113 11.54 -2.53 -4.80
C ILE A 113 10.40 -2.03 -5.68
N LEU A 114 9.66 -1.05 -5.19
CA LEU A 114 8.67 -0.32 -5.96
C LEU A 114 9.35 0.70 -6.86
N LEU A 115 9.21 0.54 -8.18
CA LEU A 115 9.77 1.46 -9.16
C LEU A 115 8.79 2.58 -9.52
N GLN A 116 7.56 2.22 -9.88
CA GLN A 116 6.53 3.22 -10.22
C GLN A 116 5.12 2.64 -10.18
N VAL A 117 4.16 3.54 -10.14
CA VAL A 117 2.74 3.22 -10.34
C VAL A 117 2.44 3.30 -11.83
N LEU A 118 2.06 2.17 -12.44
CA LEU A 118 1.74 2.10 -13.86
C LEU A 118 0.32 2.57 -14.15
N SER A 119 -0.64 2.15 -13.34
CA SER A 119 -2.04 2.58 -13.47
C SER A 119 -2.80 2.45 -12.18
N ILE A 120 -3.82 3.29 -12.01
CA ILE A 120 -4.83 3.20 -10.96
C ILE A 120 -6.19 3.18 -11.64
N LYS A 121 -6.92 2.08 -11.49
CA LYS A 121 -8.25 1.88 -12.08
C LYS A 121 -9.29 1.69 -11.00
N PHE A 122 -10.47 2.18 -11.26
CA PHE A 122 -11.63 2.00 -10.40
C PHE A 122 -12.69 1.21 -11.14
N VAL A 123 -13.18 0.15 -10.50
CA VAL A 123 -14.29 -0.66 -10.99
C VAL A 123 -15.39 -0.59 -9.95
N GLN A 124 -16.56 -0.11 -10.37
CA GLN A 124 -17.74 -0.07 -9.53
C GLN A 124 -18.43 -1.43 -9.58
N ALA A 125 -18.58 -2.06 -8.42
CA ALA A 125 -19.45 -3.20 -8.21
C ALA A 125 -20.79 -2.72 -7.59
N GLU A 126 -21.75 -3.62 -7.43
CA GLU A 126 -23.09 -3.25 -6.96
C GLU A 126 -23.10 -2.60 -5.57
N ASP A 127 -22.19 -3.04 -4.70
CA ASP A 127 -22.13 -2.68 -3.28
C ASP A 127 -20.76 -2.13 -2.82
N HIS A 128 -19.76 -2.10 -3.70
CA HIS A 128 -18.43 -1.61 -3.35
C HIS A 128 -17.68 -1.06 -4.57
N LEU A 129 -16.67 -0.28 -4.29
CA LEU A 129 -15.70 0.20 -5.26
C LEU A 129 -14.43 -0.64 -5.14
N LEU A 130 -13.97 -1.20 -6.24
CA LEU A 130 -12.68 -1.86 -6.32
C LEU A 130 -11.65 -0.92 -6.95
N CYS A 131 -10.59 -0.62 -6.21
CA CYS A 131 -9.45 0.09 -6.73
C CYS A 131 -8.34 -0.92 -7.08
N THR A 132 -7.90 -0.89 -8.32
CA THR A 132 -6.81 -1.74 -8.81
C THR A 132 -5.60 -0.90 -9.10
N LEU A 133 -4.51 -1.14 -8.35
CA LEU A 133 -3.20 -0.55 -8.60
C LEU A 133 -2.36 -1.53 -9.39
N GLN A 134 -1.80 -1.09 -10.51
CA GLN A 134 -0.76 -1.81 -11.21
C GLN A 134 0.58 -1.12 -10.93
N LEU A 135 1.50 -1.87 -10.36
CA LEU A 135 2.79 -1.39 -9.88
C LEU A 135 3.92 -2.09 -10.62
N GLU A 136 4.92 -1.32 -11.01
CA GLU A 136 6.19 -1.87 -11.51
C GLU A 136 7.14 -2.07 -10.34
N ILE A 137 7.70 -3.26 -10.24
CA ILE A 137 8.73 -3.64 -9.28
C ILE A 137 10.04 -3.94 -10.01
N GLY A 138 11.13 -4.13 -9.28
CA GLY A 138 12.47 -4.24 -9.88
C GLY A 138 12.67 -5.32 -10.92
N ASN A 139 11.82 -6.34 -10.98
CA ASN A 139 11.94 -7.46 -11.91
C ASN A 139 10.63 -7.88 -12.60
N ASP A 140 9.50 -7.25 -12.25
CA ASP A 140 8.18 -7.63 -12.76
C ASP A 140 7.16 -6.50 -12.52
N SER A 141 5.89 -6.79 -12.77
CA SER A 141 4.76 -5.96 -12.36
C SER A 141 3.81 -6.74 -11.48
N ILE A 142 3.21 -6.07 -10.52
CA ILE A 142 2.21 -6.65 -9.62
C ILE A 142 0.91 -5.86 -9.68
N GLU A 143 -0.18 -6.54 -9.39
CA GLU A 143 -1.50 -5.94 -9.28
C GLU A 143 -1.98 -6.04 -7.83
N LEU A 144 -2.38 -4.91 -7.28
CA LEU A 144 -2.95 -4.80 -5.94
C LEU A 144 -4.41 -4.37 -6.04
N ASN A 145 -5.31 -5.22 -5.57
CA ASN A 145 -6.74 -4.96 -5.53
C ASN A 145 -7.16 -4.54 -4.12
N ILE A 146 -7.70 -3.34 -4.01
CA ILE A 146 -8.12 -2.75 -2.73
C ILE A 146 -9.64 -2.57 -2.78
N PRO A 147 -10.39 -3.37 -2.02
CA PRO A 147 -11.81 -3.13 -1.85
C PRO A 147 -12.02 -1.87 -1.00
N MET A 148 -12.72 -0.91 -1.55
CA MET A 148 -13.12 0.31 -0.85
C MET A 148 -14.60 0.19 -0.54
N SER A 149 -14.93 0.14 0.74
CA SER A 149 -16.34 0.16 1.16
C SER A 149 -16.92 1.54 0.92
N THR A 150 -18.15 1.55 0.56
CA THR A 150 -18.96 2.77 0.37
C THR A 150 -19.87 2.99 1.56
#